data_8dd2fc1108ab23c11f4a007de658ed4e
#
_entry.id   8dd2fc1108ab23c11f4a007de658ed4e
#
_cell.length_a   1.000
_cell.length_b   1.000
_cell.length_c   1.000
_cell.angle_alpha   90.00
_cell.angle_beta   90.00
_cell.angle_gamma   90.00
#
_symmetry.space_group_name_H-M   'P 1'
#
loop_
_entity.id
_entity.type
_entity.pdbx_description
1 polymer ?
#
loop_
_entity_poly.entity_id
_entity_poly.type
_entity_poly.pdbx_seq_one_letter_code
_entity_poly.pdbx_strand_id
1 'polypeptide(L)'
;VTTGDDITSVADLAGKTIYTTGKGTTPEYVLNYVLTQNGLTPGEDVTIEYMSEATEVLAAMQASSGYPVAMLPQPYVTTAQMQMEGLKVALDLTEEWDKVTPDSALVTGVVVARKEFVEQNEAAFNEFLEDYKASTEFVNANVDEAAALVAGYEIVPKEPIAQKALPECNITFISGADMKAKVSGYLK
;
A
#
# COMPACT_ATOMS: atom_id res chain seq x y z
N VAL A 1 -11.07 -1.62 -1.16
CA VAL A 1 -12.11 -0.62 -1.45
C VAL A 1 -13.36 -1.26 -1.99
N THR A 2 -14.51 -0.71 -1.72
CA THR A 2 -15.84 -1.16 -2.21
C THR A 2 -16.84 -0.01 -2.18
N THR A 3 -17.95 -0.14 -2.91
CA THR A 3 -19.11 0.75 -2.82
C THR A 3 -20.18 0.25 -1.85
N GLY A 4 -20.03 -0.96 -1.29
CA GLY A 4 -20.95 -1.58 -0.32
C GLY A 4 -20.62 -1.25 1.13
N ASP A 5 -21.58 -1.51 2.01
CA ASP A 5 -21.44 -1.35 3.47
C ASP A 5 -21.30 -2.69 4.23
N ASP A 6 -21.19 -3.78 3.48
CA ASP A 6 -21.22 -5.14 3.99
C ASP A 6 -19.83 -5.71 4.37
N ILE A 7 -18.75 -4.92 4.17
CA ILE A 7 -17.39 -5.32 4.52
C ILE A 7 -16.89 -4.46 5.67
N THR A 8 -16.72 -5.07 6.82
CA THR A 8 -16.23 -4.45 8.08
C THR A 8 -15.06 -5.22 8.67
N SER A 9 -14.80 -6.43 8.18
CA SER A 9 -13.71 -7.31 8.59
C SER A 9 -13.22 -8.14 7.40
N VAL A 10 -12.06 -8.77 7.53
CA VAL A 10 -11.53 -9.68 6.51
C VAL A 10 -12.47 -10.89 6.30
N ALA A 11 -13.15 -11.36 7.34
CA ALA A 11 -14.09 -12.48 7.25
C ALA A 11 -15.28 -12.20 6.30
N ASP A 12 -15.68 -10.93 6.13
CA ASP A 12 -16.77 -10.52 5.24
C ASP A 12 -16.41 -10.64 3.76
N LEU A 13 -15.14 -10.93 3.45
CA LEU A 13 -14.66 -11.19 2.09
C LEU A 13 -15.01 -12.60 1.60
N ALA A 14 -15.50 -13.49 2.47
CA ALA A 14 -15.94 -14.83 2.07
C ALA A 14 -17.00 -14.78 0.96
N GLY A 15 -16.80 -15.54 -0.11
CA GLY A 15 -17.67 -15.58 -1.28
C GLY A 15 -17.56 -14.37 -2.20
N LYS A 16 -16.68 -13.42 -1.93
CA LYS A 16 -16.47 -12.23 -2.77
C LYS A 16 -15.40 -12.48 -3.84
N THR A 17 -15.46 -11.64 -4.87
CA THR A 17 -14.38 -11.50 -5.86
C THR A 17 -13.61 -10.21 -5.56
N ILE A 18 -12.29 -10.31 -5.42
CA ILE A 18 -11.37 -9.18 -5.23
C ILE A 18 -10.64 -8.94 -6.55
N TYR A 19 -10.80 -7.77 -7.12
CA TYR A 19 -10.04 -7.30 -8.27
C TYR A 19 -8.76 -6.62 -7.79
N THR A 20 -7.60 -6.97 -8.36
CA THR A 20 -6.31 -6.41 -7.94
C THR A 20 -5.27 -6.46 -9.06
N THR A 21 -4.09 -5.92 -8.78
CA THR A 21 -2.88 -6.04 -9.61
C THR A 21 -1.78 -6.76 -8.84
N GLY A 22 -0.63 -6.98 -9.47
CA GLY A 22 0.59 -7.42 -8.79
C GLY A 22 0.68 -8.91 -8.53
N LYS A 23 0.12 -9.76 -9.43
CA LYS A 23 0.31 -11.21 -9.39
C LYS A 23 1.79 -11.58 -9.40
N GLY A 24 2.21 -12.48 -8.49
CA GLY A 24 3.61 -12.89 -8.30
C GLY A 24 4.48 -11.88 -7.54
N THR A 25 3.86 -10.87 -6.91
CA THR A 25 4.57 -9.82 -6.19
C THR A 25 3.96 -9.56 -4.81
N THR A 26 4.50 -8.60 -4.07
CA THR A 26 4.07 -8.25 -2.71
C THR A 26 2.54 -8.18 -2.49
N PRO A 27 1.75 -7.51 -3.35
CA PRO A 27 0.30 -7.45 -3.16
C PRO A 27 -0.37 -8.83 -3.05
N GLU A 28 0.00 -9.77 -3.90
CA GLU A 28 -0.55 -11.14 -3.85
C GLU A 28 -0.19 -11.84 -2.56
N TYR A 29 1.10 -11.82 -2.18
CA TYR A 29 1.56 -12.53 -0.98
C TYR A 29 0.92 -11.96 0.29
N VAL A 30 0.84 -10.64 0.40
CA VAL A 30 0.22 -9.97 1.55
C VAL A 30 -1.28 -10.28 1.63
N LEU A 31 -2.01 -10.18 0.51
CA LEU A 31 -3.44 -10.49 0.49
C LEU A 31 -3.68 -11.95 0.89
N ASN A 32 -2.95 -12.89 0.29
CA ASN A 32 -3.09 -14.31 0.59
C ASN A 32 -2.77 -14.61 2.07
N TYR A 33 -1.74 -13.97 2.62
CA TYR A 33 -1.38 -14.13 4.02
C TYR A 33 -2.48 -13.62 4.95
N VAL A 34 -2.96 -12.39 4.74
CA VAL A 34 -4.02 -11.79 5.56
C VAL A 34 -5.30 -12.63 5.50
N LEU A 35 -5.71 -13.07 4.31
CA LEU A 35 -6.88 -13.95 4.14
C LEU A 35 -6.70 -15.25 4.94
N THR A 36 -5.55 -15.92 4.77
CA THR A 36 -5.27 -17.20 5.44
C THR A 36 -5.24 -17.07 6.96
N GLN A 37 -4.63 -16.01 7.50
CA GLN A 37 -4.61 -15.75 8.94
C GLN A 37 -6.00 -15.46 9.52
N ASN A 38 -6.95 -15.04 8.69
CA ASN A 38 -8.35 -14.85 9.05
C ASN A 38 -9.24 -16.05 8.69
N GLY A 39 -8.65 -17.20 8.35
CA GLY A 39 -9.37 -18.46 8.10
C GLY A 39 -10.03 -18.56 6.74
N LEU A 40 -9.65 -17.71 5.78
CA LEU A 40 -10.11 -17.76 4.39
C LEU A 40 -9.06 -18.36 3.48
N THR A 41 -9.46 -19.25 2.59
CA THR A 41 -8.59 -19.89 1.60
C THR A 41 -8.64 -19.08 0.30
N PRO A 42 -7.52 -18.42 -0.11
CA PRO A 42 -7.47 -17.73 -1.40
C PRO A 42 -7.74 -18.69 -2.57
N GLY A 43 -8.62 -18.31 -3.48
CA GLY A 43 -9.03 -19.11 -4.63
C GLY A 43 -10.15 -20.11 -4.37
N GLU A 44 -10.52 -20.38 -3.10
CA GLU A 44 -11.64 -21.22 -2.70
C GLU A 44 -12.74 -20.39 -2.02
N ASP A 45 -12.42 -19.79 -0.86
CA ASP A 45 -13.38 -18.97 -0.12
C ASP A 45 -13.48 -17.54 -0.69
N VAL A 46 -12.41 -17.05 -1.34
CA VAL A 46 -12.33 -15.73 -1.95
C VAL A 46 -11.75 -15.86 -3.35
N THR A 47 -12.48 -15.40 -4.37
CA THR A 47 -11.96 -15.33 -5.74
C THR A 47 -11.06 -14.10 -5.88
N ILE A 48 -9.87 -14.26 -6.47
CA ILE A 48 -8.96 -13.15 -6.72
C ILE A 48 -8.70 -13.06 -8.22
N GLU A 49 -9.08 -11.90 -8.81
CA GLU A 49 -8.87 -11.62 -10.23
C GLU A 49 -7.75 -10.59 -10.40
N TYR A 50 -6.67 -11.01 -11.07
CA TYR A 50 -5.50 -10.18 -11.28
C TYR A 50 -5.56 -9.49 -12.64
N MET A 51 -5.44 -8.17 -12.62
CA MET A 51 -5.33 -7.32 -13.80
C MET A 51 -3.88 -6.86 -13.98
N SER A 52 -3.53 -6.43 -15.19
CA SER A 52 -2.20 -5.91 -15.49
C SER A 52 -1.99 -4.52 -14.89
N GLU A 53 -3.03 -3.68 -14.92
CA GLU A 53 -2.97 -2.27 -14.54
C GLU A 53 -4.13 -1.89 -13.61
N ALA A 54 -3.89 -0.90 -12.74
CA ALA A 54 -4.92 -0.40 -11.81
C ALA A 54 -6.14 0.23 -12.50
N THR A 55 -5.96 0.76 -13.70
CA THR A 55 -7.06 1.27 -14.54
C THR A 55 -8.00 0.16 -15.00
N GLU A 56 -7.49 -1.05 -15.25
CA GLU A 56 -8.31 -2.21 -15.60
C GLU A 56 -9.12 -2.69 -14.38
N VAL A 57 -8.52 -2.64 -13.17
CA VAL A 57 -9.23 -2.93 -11.92
C VAL A 57 -10.43 -2.00 -11.75
N LEU A 58 -10.25 -0.70 -11.95
CA LEU A 58 -11.32 0.27 -11.87
C LEU A 58 -12.42 0.01 -12.92
N ALA A 59 -12.04 -0.31 -14.15
CA ALA A 59 -12.98 -0.65 -15.21
C ALA A 59 -13.77 -1.93 -14.87
N ALA A 60 -13.12 -2.95 -14.32
CA ALA A 60 -13.77 -4.18 -13.87
C ALA A 60 -14.78 -3.91 -12.73
N MET A 61 -14.41 -3.07 -11.76
CA MET A 61 -15.32 -2.64 -10.70
C MET A 61 -16.56 -1.94 -11.27
N GLN A 62 -16.38 -1.02 -12.21
CA GLN A 62 -17.48 -0.28 -12.84
C GLN A 62 -18.41 -1.17 -13.68
N ALA A 63 -17.87 -2.22 -14.28
CA ALA A 63 -18.64 -3.19 -15.07
C ALA A 63 -19.34 -4.25 -14.22
N SER A 64 -18.93 -4.42 -12.95
CA SER A 64 -19.49 -5.42 -12.05
C SER A 64 -20.86 -5.01 -11.52
N SER A 65 -21.74 -5.98 -11.35
CA SER A 65 -23.02 -5.79 -10.65
C SER A 65 -22.86 -5.99 -9.15
N GLY A 66 -23.58 -5.23 -8.35
CA GLY A 66 -23.55 -5.30 -6.89
C GLY A 66 -22.45 -4.41 -6.29
N TYR A 67 -21.78 -4.91 -5.27
CA TYR A 67 -20.76 -4.18 -4.52
C TYR A 67 -19.39 -4.79 -4.79
N PRO A 68 -18.70 -4.37 -5.88
CA PRO A 68 -17.39 -4.90 -6.23
C PRO A 68 -16.36 -4.56 -5.16
N VAL A 69 -15.41 -5.46 -4.95
CA VAL A 69 -14.29 -5.29 -4.02
C VAL A 69 -13.01 -5.21 -4.82
N ALA A 70 -12.16 -4.26 -4.51
CA ALA A 70 -10.82 -4.20 -5.09
C ALA A 70 -9.76 -3.93 -4.04
N MET A 71 -8.56 -4.42 -4.29
CA MET A 71 -7.35 -4.04 -3.60
C MET A 71 -6.48 -3.21 -4.53
N LEU A 72 -6.22 -1.99 -4.14
CA LEU A 72 -5.45 -1.00 -4.91
C LEU A 72 -4.44 -0.30 -4.00
N PRO A 73 -3.25 0.06 -4.50
CA PRO A 73 -2.32 0.90 -3.77
C PRO A 73 -2.70 2.38 -3.86
N GLN A 74 -2.18 3.20 -2.95
CA GLN A 74 -2.12 4.64 -3.16
C GLN A 74 -1.08 4.98 -4.26
N PRO A 75 -1.32 6.00 -5.08
CA PRO A 75 -2.45 6.94 -5.10
C PRO A 75 -3.68 6.47 -5.90
N TYR A 76 -3.71 5.23 -6.36
CA TYR A 76 -4.81 4.72 -7.19
C TYR A 76 -6.13 4.61 -6.43
N VAL A 77 -6.12 4.30 -5.13
CA VAL A 77 -7.33 4.35 -4.28
C VAL A 77 -7.94 5.74 -4.34
N THR A 78 -7.15 6.78 -4.10
CA THR A 78 -7.62 8.17 -4.17
C THR A 78 -8.16 8.53 -5.56
N THR A 79 -7.47 8.11 -6.62
CA THR A 79 -7.93 8.33 -8.00
C THR A 79 -9.26 7.64 -8.28
N ALA A 80 -9.41 6.39 -7.83
CA ALA A 80 -10.64 5.61 -7.96
C ALA A 80 -11.81 6.27 -7.20
N GLN A 81 -11.59 6.73 -5.98
CA GLN A 81 -12.59 7.46 -5.19
C GLN A 81 -13.05 8.76 -5.85
N MET A 82 -12.18 9.44 -6.59
CA MET A 82 -12.55 10.64 -7.35
C MET A 82 -13.35 10.33 -8.62
N GLN A 83 -13.31 9.11 -9.13
CA GLN A 83 -13.98 8.69 -10.36
C GLN A 83 -15.24 7.84 -10.10
N MET A 84 -15.37 7.25 -8.94
CA MET A 84 -16.44 6.32 -8.60
C MET A 84 -17.15 6.78 -7.33
N GLU A 85 -18.34 7.33 -7.49
CA GLU A 85 -19.15 7.82 -6.37
C GLU A 85 -19.47 6.70 -5.39
N GLY A 86 -19.35 6.97 -4.10
CA GLY A 86 -19.60 6.02 -3.02
C GLY A 86 -18.47 5.00 -2.78
N LEU A 87 -17.37 5.06 -3.54
CA LEU A 87 -16.24 4.19 -3.30
C LEU A 87 -15.52 4.59 -2.00
N LYS A 88 -15.34 3.63 -1.12
CA LYS A 88 -14.70 3.83 0.18
C LYS A 88 -13.64 2.78 0.46
N VAL A 89 -12.70 3.12 1.33
CA VAL A 89 -11.79 2.16 1.94
C VAL A 89 -12.60 1.42 3.02
N ALA A 90 -12.78 0.11 2.84
CA ALA A 90 -13.44 -0.74 3.82
C ALA A 90 -12.44 -1.38 4.78
N LEU A 91 -11.27 -1.76 4.26
CA LEU A 91 -10.17 -2.36 5.03
C LEU A 91 -8.85 -1.73 4.57
N ASP A 92 -7.96 -1.47 5.52
CA ASP A 92 -6.57 -1.10 5.28
C ASP A 92 -5.67 -2.31 5.53
N LEU A 93 -4.85 -2.69 4.54
CA LEU A 93 -4.00 -3.88 4.66
C LEU A 93 -2.87 -3.74 5.67
N THR A 94 -2.43 -2.52 5.97
CA THR A 94 -1.44 -2.28 7.03
C THR A 94 -2.06 -2.59 8.39
N GLU A 95 -3.28 -2.10 8.64
CA GLU A 95 -4.01 -2.39 9.88
C GLU A 95 -4.35 -3.87 10.01
N GLU A 96 -4.80 -4.52 8.92
CA GLU A 96 -5.12 -5.94 8.94
C GLU A 96 -3.87 -6.82 9.12
N TRP A 97 -2.73 -6.41 8.56
CA TRP A 97 -1.44 -7.05 8.80
C TRP A 97 -1.01 -6.95 10.26
N ASP A 98 -1.09 -5.78 10.86
CA ASP A 98 -0.67 -5.53 12.24
C ASP A 98 -1.51 -6.35 13.24
N LYS A 99 -2.79 -6.61 12.93
CA LYS A 99 -3.67 -7.47 13.75
C LYS A 99 -3.20 -8.92 13.78
N VAL A 100 -2.64 -9.43 12.69
CA VAL A 100 -2.25 -10.84 12.56
C VAL A 100 -0.75 -11.07 12.71
N THR A 101 0.07 -10.01 12.70
CA THR A 101 1.54 -10.09 12.76
C THR A 101 2.12 -8.96 13.61
N PRO A 102 1.92 -8.96 14.94
CA PRO A 102 2.32 -7.84 15.81
C PRO A 102 3.84 -7.60 15.89
N ASP A 103 4.67 -8.61 15.58
CA ASP A 103 6.13 -8.55 15.64
C ASP A 103 6.79 -8.13 14.31
N SER A 104 6.00 -7.71 13.33
CA SER A 104 6.45 -7.39 11.97
C SER A 104 5.81 -6.08 11.53
N ALA A 105 6.08 -5.67 10.29
CA ALA A 105 5.37 -4.60 9.60
C ALA A 105 5.17 -4.99 8.15
N LEU A 106 4.11 -4.49 7.52
CA LEU A 106 3.93 -4.62 6.08
C LEU A 106 4.95 -3.70 5.40
N VAL A 107 6.01 -4.29 4.83
CA VAL A 107 7.11 -3.57 4.20
C VAL A 107 6.93 -3.60 2.69
N THR A 108 6.53 -2.48 2.10
CA THR A 108 6.29 -2.36 0.66
C THR A 108 7.49 -1.85 -0.12
N GLY A 109 8.41 -1.15 0.53
CA GLY A 109 9.61 -0.61 -0.11
C GLY A 109 10.76 -0.43 0.86
N VAL A 110 11.98 -0.58 0.34
CA VAL A 110 13.21 -0.39 1.10
C VAL A 110 14.25 0.34 0.25
N VAL A 111 15.10 1.12 0.89
CA VAL A 111 16.31 1.66 0.27
C VAL A 111 17.43 0.65 0.46
N VAL A 112 18.11 0.29 -0.63
CA VAL A 112 19.27 -0.60 -0.60
C VAL A 112 20.51 0.13 -1.13
N ALA A 113 21.65 -0.13 -0.51
CA ALA A 113 22.94 0.38 -0.97
C ALA A 113 23.94 -0.77 -1.13
N ARG A 114 24.83 -0.68 -2.12
CA ARG A 114 25.90 -1.65 -2.27
C ARG A 114 26.86 -1.55 -1.07
N LYS A 115 27.21 -2.68 -0.48
CA LYS A 115 28.09 -2.74 0.70
C LYS A 115 29.41 -1.99 0.48
N GLU A 116 30.08 -2.23 -0.66
CA GLU A 116 31.34 -1.57 -1.01
C GLU A 116 31.19 -0.04 -1.10
N PHE A 117 30.04 0.46 -1.62
CA PHE A 117 29.79 1.89 -1.65
C PHE A 117 29.69 2.48 -0.26
N VAL A 118 28.96 1.83 0.64
CA VAL A 118 28.81 2.28 2.04
C VAL A 118 30.16 2.29 2.75
N GLU A 119 30.96 1.22 2.62
CA GLU A 119 32.28 1.11 3.24
C GLU A 119 33.27 2.19 2.73
N GLN A 120 33.18 2.57 1.47
CA GLN A 120 34.06 3.58 0.86
C GLN A 120 33.57 5.02 1.03
N ASN A 121 32.28 5.23 1.29
CA ASN A 121 31.65 6.54 1.32
C ASN A 121 30.72 6.71 2.55
N GLU A 122 31.17 6.25 3.71
CA GLU A 122 30.36 6.22 4.95
C GLU A 122 29.77 7.60 5.30
N ALA A 123 30.56 8.67 5.16
CA ALA A 123 30.10 10.03 5.46
C ALA A 123 28.94 10.45 4.54
N ALA A 124 29.06 10.24 3.23
CA ALA A 124 28.02 10.58 2.26
C ALA A 124 26.77 9.69 2.45
N PHE A 125 26.95 8.44 2.82
CA PHE A 125 25.81 7.55 3.10
C PHE A 125 25.04 7.98 4.36
N ASN A 126 25.74 8.40 5.41
CA ASN A 126 25.12 8.90 6.64
C ASN A 126 24.38 10.23 6.37
N GLU A 127 24.98 11.15 5.60
CA GLU A 127 24.31 12.41 5.17
C GLU A 127 23.03 12.12 4.38
N PHE A 128 23.09 11.18 3.42
CA PHE A 128 21.89 10.74 2.71
C PHE A 128 20.79 10.20 3.64
N LEU A 129 21.12 9.42 4.66
CA LEU A 129 20.13 8.90 5.60
C LEU A 129 19.46 10.01 6.43
N GLU A 130 20.22 11.03 6.85
CA GLU A 130 19.66 12.20 7.55
C GLU A 130 18.73 13.01 6.63
N ASP A 131 19.15 13.27 5.39
CA ASP A 131 18.33 13.97 4.41
C ASP A 131 17.06 13.17 4.04
N TYR A 132 17.17 11.85 3.90
CA TYR A 132 16.04 10.98 3.64
C TYR A 132 15.04 11.00 4.79
N LYS A 133 15.53 10.94 6.04
CA LYS A 133 14.69 11.08 7.23
C LYS A 133 13.99 12.44 7.26
N ALA A 134 14.74 13.53 7.08
CA ALA A 134 14.17 14.87 7.04
C ALA A 134 13.10 15.03 5.94
N SER A 135 13.33 14.42 4.76
CA SER A 135 12.37 14.42 3.65
C SER A 135 11.08 13.68 4.02
N THR A 136 11.16 12.50 4.66
CA THR A 136 9.96 11.77 5.09
C THR A 136 9.18 12.51 6.16
N GLU A 137 9.86 13.15 7.11
CA GLU A 137 9.26 13.98 8.13
C GLU A 137 8.58 15.23 7.54
N PHE A 138 9.23 15.88 6.55
CA PHE A 138 8.68 17.03 5.84
C PHE A 138 7.37 16.68 5.13
N VAL A 139 7.33 15.58 4.37
CA VAL A 139 6.14 15.14 3.62
C VAL A 139 4.95 14.94 4.56
N ASN A 140 5.16 14.32 5.71
CA ASN A 140 4.10 14.05 6.68
C ASN A 140 3.64 15.31 7.42
N ALA A 141 4.54 16.27 7.67
CA ALA A 141 4.23 17.50 8.40
C ALA A 141 3.66 18.60 7.50
N ASN A 142 3.95 18.59 6.19
CA ASN A 142 3.63 19.66 5.25
C ASN A 142 2.95 19.11 3.99
N VAL A 143 1.82 18.41 4.16
CA VAL A 143 1.14 17.67 3.09
C VAL A 143 0.82 18.54 1.87
N ASP A 144 0.35 19.77 2.06
CA ASP A 144 -0.01 20.66 0.95
C ASP A 144 1.21 21.04 0.11
N GLU A 145 2.31 21.42 0.77
CA GLU A 145 3.56 21.79 0.09
C GLU A 145 4.20 20.57 -0.58
N ALA A 146 4.20 19.42 0.10
CA ALA A 146 4.67 18.16 -0.45
C ALA A 146 3.84 17.73 -1.67
N ALA A 147 2.52 17.89 -1.65
CA ALA A 147 1.64 17.56 -2.77
C ALA A 147 1.95 18.41 -4.00
N ALA A 148 2.21 19.72 -3.81
CA ALA A 148 2.63 20.61 -4.91
C ALA A 148 3.96 20.16 -5.53
N LEU A 149 4.95 19.77 -4.70
CA LEU A 149 6.23 19.24 -5.15
C LEU A 149 6.06 17.92 -5.92
N VAL A 150 5.32 16.96 -5.35
CA VAL A 150 5.06 15.64 -5.94
C VAL A 150 4.37 15.76 -7.29
N ALA A 151 3.41 16.68 -7.43
CA ALA A 151 2.76 16.97 -8.72
C ALA A 151 3.70 17.71 -9.68
N GLY A 152 4.50 18.64 -9.17
CA GLY A 152 5.49 19.38 -9.96
C GLY A 152 6.60 18.51 -10.56
N TYR A 153 6.97 17.43 -9.86
CA TYR A 153 7.90 16.40 -10.37
C TYR A 153 7.20 15.27 -11.13
N GLU A 154 5.92 15.41 -11.42
CA GLU A 154 5.12 14.42 -12.18
C GLU A 154 5.09 13.01 -11.56
N ILE A 155 5.36 12.88 -10.25
CA ILE A 155 5.26 11.61 -9.51
C ILE A 155 3.80 11.19 -9.38
N VAL A 156 2.91 12.17 -9.12
CA VAL A 156 1.46 12.01 -9.16
C VAL A 156 0.88 13.02 -10.15
N PRO A 157 -0.10 12.65 -10.98
CA PRO A 157 -0.53 13.50 -12.10
C PRO A 157 -1.13 14.85 -11.70
N LYS A 158 -1.68 14.96 -10.50
CA LYS A 158 -2.40 16.16 -10.03
C LYS A 158 -2.22 16.36 -8.54
N GLU A 159 -1.96 17.61 -8.15
CA GLU A 159 -1.81 18.03 -6.76
C GLU A 159 -2.99 17.61 -5.84
N PRO A 160 -4.27 17.76 -6.20
CA PRO A 160 -5.37 17.32 -5.34
C PRO A 160 -5.39 15.80 -5.08
N ILE A 161 -4.84 15.00 -5.99
CA ILE A 161 -4.68 13.55 -5.78
C ILE A 161 -3.56 13.32 -4.75
N ALA A 162 -2.41 13.97 -4.93
CA ALA A 162 -1.29 13.89 -4.02
C ALA A 162 -1.68 14.32 -2.60
N GLN A 163 -2.39 15.45 -2.47
CA GLN A 163 -2.89 15.98 -1.19
C GLN A 163 -3.71 14.96 -0.38
N LYS A 164 -4.59 14.23 -1.07
CA LYS A 164 -5.45 13.22 -0.44
C LYS A 164 -4.73 11.89 -0.22
N ALA A 165 -3.80 11.53 -1.10
CA ALA A 165 -3.13 10.24 -1.06
C ALA A 165 -1.95 10.20 -0.08
N LEU A 166 -1.17 11.29 0.05
CA LEU A 166 0.05 11.32 0.87
C LEU A 166 -0.17 10.87 2.32
N PRO A 167 -1.22 11.29 3.04
CA PRO A 167 -1.47 10.82 4.41
C PRO A 167 -1.68 9.31 4.52
N GLU A 168 -2.14 8.67 3.43
CA GLU A 168 -2.46 7.25 3.36
C GLU A 168 -1.32 6.39 2.74
N CYS A 169 -0.18 7.01 2.40
CA CYS A 169 0.92 6.31 1.74
C CYS A 169 1.89 5.62 2.71
N ASN A 170 1.70 5.75 4.03
CA ASN A 170 2.59 5.19 5.06
C ASN A 170 4.07 5.55 4.84
N ILE A 171 4.35 6.80 4.45
CA ILE A 171 5.71 7.30 4.22
C ILE A 171 6.43 7.41 5.56
N THR A 172 7.47 6.59 5.73
CA THR A 172 8.18 6.52 7.00
C THR A 172 9.68 6.27 6.81
N PHE A 173 10.47 6.66 7.80
CA PHE A 173 11.89 6.34 7.90
C PHE A 173 12.10 5.37 9.05
N ILE A 174 12.55 4.16 8.73
CA ILE A 174 12.88 3.12 9.71
C ILE A 174 14.29 2.63 9.40
N SER A 175 15.16 2.56 10.41
CA SER A 175 16.55 2.16 10.25
C SER A 175 17.05 1.31 11.42
N GLY A 176 18.28 0.81 11.34
CA GLY A 176 18.95 0.11 12.43
C GLY A 176 18.27 -1.19 12.88
N ALA A 177 18.21 -1.39 14.18
CA ALA A 177 17.68 -2.60 14.79
C ALA A 177 16.16 -2.78 14.55
N ASP A 178 15.41 -1.70 14.57
CA ASP A 178 13.95 -1.72 14.32
C ASP A 178 13.66 -2.15 12.86
N MET A 179 14.36 -1.56 11.89
CA MET A 179 14.26 -2.00 10.49
C MET A 179 14.60 -3.49 10.34
N LYS A 180 15.69 -3.94 10.96
CA LYS A 180 16.09 -5.35 10.90
C LYS A 180 15.02 -6.28 11.46
N ALA A 181 14.40 -5.92 12.59
CA ALA A 181 13.35 -6.72 13.19
C ALA A 181 12.10 -6.80 12.28
N LYS A 182 11.61 -5.64 11.80
CA LYS A 182 10.42 -5.54 10.95
C LYS A 182 10.60 -6.28 9.61
N VAL A 183 11.71 -6.05 8.92
CA VAL A 183 12.02 -6.73 7.65
C VAL A 183 12.19 -8.23 7.86
N SER A 184 12.88 -8.66 8.92
CA SER A 184 13.05 -10.10 9.22
C SER A 184 11.72 -10.77 9.57
N GLY A 185 10.82 -10.07 10.24
CA GLY A 185 9.47 -10.56 10.52
C GLY A 185 8.63 -10.69 9.25
N TYR A 186 8.72 -9.71 8.35
CA TYR A 186 7.99 -9.70 7.09
C TYR A 186 8.42 -10.82 6.12
N LEU A 187 9.71 -11.21 6.13
CA LEU A 187 10.28 -12.22 5.22
C LEU A 187 10.15 -13.67 5.74
N LYS A 188 9.57 -13.91 6.91
CA LYS A 188 9.32 -15.25 7.47
C LYS A 188 8.01 -15.85 6.97
#